data_21a9ef68873f6e07a0eb5e7941607a05
#
_entry.id   21a9ef68873f6e07a0eb5e7941607a05
#
_cell.length_a   1.000
_cell.length_b   1.000
_cell.length_c   1.000
_cell.angle_alpha   90.00
_cell.angle_beta   90.00
_cell.angle_gamma   90.00
#
_symmetry.space_group_name_H-M   'P 1'
#
loop_
_entity.id
_entity.type
_entity.pdbx_description
1 polymer ?
#
loop_
_entity_poly.entity_id
_entity_poly.type
_entity_poly.pdbx_seq_one_letter_code
_entity_poly.pdbx_strand_id
1 'polypeptide(L)'
;TLELDKSSSLQRNDSVTAKVEAHILSHPGVESVFSNVGGPTSGIGSLGIGAPYRTELTIQRKLTKGSYSPSTESLMQSLRTELQERFPGLHISIALLGLVPRSAPVELTLSSSNTGLLSRTAARLKTAIDTIPGADGVRTSTEIGSPEFQLVPNQDVMQRLGISNAWAGAQLRQALTGNDDARFDDADASYRVRVYLDESGRRSEEDISRLPIVNPMGQVSELGQFAEIRHGQVPAVLERRDRQPAITLTAEALGRPSGSVADEVVAHIREHPLPEGVQMHWGS
;
A
#
# COMPACT_ATOMS: atom_id res chain seq x y z
N THR A 1 -5.95 -3.07 10.65
CA THR A 1 -4.88 -2.49 9.81
C THR A 1 -4.62 -1.07 10.27
N LEU A 2 -3.35 -0.69 10.36
CA LEU A 2 -2.90 0.69 10.59
C LEU A 2 -2.23 1.19 9.31
N GLU A 3 -2.50 2.43 8.94
CA GLU A 3 -1.81 3.10 7.85
C GLU A 3 -1.35 4.48 8.31
N LEU A 4 -0.06 4.72 8.15
CA LEU A 4 0.56 6.01 8.31
C LEU A 4 0.51 6.80 6.99
N ASP A 5 1.03 8.02 7.02
CA ASP A 5 1.33 8.73 5.78
C ASP A 5 2.22 7.87 4.86
N LYS A 6 1.92 7.84 3.57
CA LYS A 6 2.60 6.99 2.57
C LYS A 6 4.10 7.31 2.40
N SER A 7 4.53 8.48 2.85
CA SER A 7 5.94 8.88 2.90
C SER A 7 6.68 8.33 4.13
N SER A 8 5.99 7.66 5.06
CA SER A 8 6.58 7.17 6.29
C SER A 8 7.54 6.00 6.03
N SER A 9 8.71 6.09 6.65
CA SER A 9 9.69 4.99 6.62
C SER A 9 9.21 3.79 7.45
N LEU A 10 9.75 2.61 7.14
CA LEU A 10 9.48 1.39 7.90
C LEU A 10 9.83 1.56 9.40
N GLN A 11 10.94 2.23 9.72
CA GLN A 11 11.36 2.49 11.09
C GLN A 11 10.36 3.37 11.84
N ARG A 12 9.81 4.41 11.18
CA ARG A 12 8.77 5.24 11.77
C ARG A 12 7.49 4.45 12.01
N ASN A 13 7.09 3.63 11.05
CA ASN A 13 5.94 2.75 11.17
C ASN A 13 6.11 1.77 12.33
N ASP A 14 7.26 1.11 12.45
CA ASP A 14 7.58 0.20 13.54
C ASP A 14 7.49 0.89 14.92
N SER A 15 8.09 2.07 15.07
CA SER A 15 8.03 2.85 16.29
C SER A 15 6.61 3.27 16.69
N VAL A 16 5.75 3.59 15.72
CA VAL A 16 4.36 3.94 15.97
C VAL A 16 3.55 2.69 16.31
N THR A 17 3.77 1.61 15.56
CA THR A 17 3.11 0.31 15.80
C THR A 17 3.40 -0.21 17.21
N ALA A 18 4.64 -0.14 17.68
CA ALA A 18 4.99 -0.57 19.04
C ALA A 18 4.19 0.20 20.12
N LYS A 19 3.94 1.49 19.93
CA LYS A 19 3.11 2.28 20.85
C LYS A 19 1.64 1.88 20.80
N VAL A 20 1.13 1.59 19.61
CA VAL A 20 -0.25 1.12 19.42
C VAL A 20 -0.42 -0.28 20.02
N GLU A 21 0.52 -1.19 19.81
CA GLU A 21 0.53 -2.52 20.43
C GLU A 21 0.49 -2.45 21.96
N ALA A 22 1.37 -1.64 22.56
CA ALA A 22 1.40 -1.48 24.01
C ALA A 22 0.05 -0.97 24.56
N HIS A 23 -0.61 -0.08 23.83
CA HIS A 23 -1.94 0.40 24.20
C HIS A 23 -3.00 -0.69 24.06
N ILE A 24 -3.05 -1.41 22.95
CA ILE A 24 -4.00 -2.51 22.72
C ILE A 24 -3.82 -3.62 23.76
N LEU A 25 -2.56 -4.01 24.07
CA LEU A 25 -2.26 -5.03 25.07
C LEU A 25 -2.68 -4.62 26.49
N SER A 26 -2.73 -3.32 26.79
CA SER A 26 -3.22 -2.83 28.09
C SER A 26 -4.73 -2.96 28.25
N HIS A 27 -5.49 -3.19 27.17
CA HIS A 27 -6.93 -3.34 27.23
C HIS A 27 -7.32 -4.69 27.83
N PRO A 28 -8.20 -4.74 28.86
CA PRO A 28 -8.51 -5.96 29.62
C PRO A 28 -9.17 -7.06 28.80
N GLY A 29 -9.75 -6.73 27.66
CA GLY A 29 -10.39 -7.67 26.72
C GLY A 29 -9.44 -8.31 25.70
N VAL A 30 -8.14 -7.93 25.71
CA VAL A 30 -7.14 -8.42 24.74
C VAL A 30 -6.23 -9.44 25.42
N GLU A 31 -5.95 -10.55 24.75
CA GLU A 31 -5.05 -11.60 25.18
C GLU A 31 -3.67 -11.47 24.54
N SER A 32 -3.63 -11.27 23.23
CA SER A 32 -2.39 -11.11 22.47
C SER A 32 -2.60 -10.26 21.22
N VAL A 33 -1.51 -9.68 20.76
CA VAL A 33 -1.44 -8.92 19.49
C VAL A 33 -0.28 -9.48 18.69
N PHE A 34 -0.51 -9.72 17.42
CA PHE A 34 0.50 -10.07 16.44
C PHE A 34 0.54 -8.98 15.37
N SER A 35 1.71 -8.41 15.11
CA SER A 35 1.89 -7.32 14.16
C SER A 35 2.81 -7.71 13.01
N ASN A 36 2.38 -7.39 11.80
CA ASN A 36 3.17 -7.51 10.58
C ASN A 36 3.41 -6.09 10.03
N VAL A 37 4.59 -5.54 10.33
CA VAL A 37 4.95 -4.16 9.97
C VAL A 37 5.60 -4.11 8.60
N GLY A 38 5.01 -3.37 7.66
CA GLY A 38 5.55 -3.20 6.32
C GLY A 38 5.51 -4.45 5.44
N GLY A 39 5.05 -5.56 5.98
CA GLY A 39 4.96 -6.82 5.26
C GLY A 39 3.80 -6.88 4.27
N PRO A 40 3.75 -7.93 3.44
CA PRO A 40 2.61 -8.16 2.57
C PRO A 40 1.35 -8.38 3.41
N THR A 41 0.26 -7.77 2.99
CA THR A 41 -1.04 -7.98 3.64
C THR A 41 -1.55 -9.38 3.37
N SER A 42 -2.10 -10.03 4.40
CA SER A 42 -2.73 -11.33 4.27
C SER A 42 -4.06 -11.18 3.53
N GLY A 43 -4.18 -11.73 2.32
CA GLY A 43 -5.43 -11.72 1.55
C GLY A 43 -5.27 -12.33 0.16
N ILE A 44 -6.34 -12.97 -0.34
CA ILE A 44 -6.43 -13.43 -1.72
C ILE A 44 -6.57 -12.17 -2.59
N GLY A 45 -5.55 -11.89 -3.41
CA GLY A 45 -5.45 -10.66 -4.23
C GLY A 45 -4.33 -9.72 -3.79
N SER A 46 -3.71 -9.93 -2.65
CA SER A 46 -2.45 -9.28 -2.28
C SER A 46 -1.34 -9.79 -3.22
N LEU A 47 -0.74 -8.90 -3.98
CA LEU A 47 0.41 -9.22 -4.85
C LEU A 47 1.70 -9.52 -4.05
N GLY A 48 1.60 -9.73 -2.73
CA GLY A 48 2.75 -10.01 -1.88
C GLY A 48 3.73 -8.84 -1.71
N ILE A 49 3.34 -7.64 -2.13
CA ILE A 49 4.16 -6.44 -2.02
C ILE A 49 3.85 -5.78 -0.68
N GLY A 50 4.84 -5.71 0.19
CA GLY A 50 4.75 -4.97 1.45
C GLY A 50 4.73 -3.46 1.22
N ALA A 51 4.11 -2.72 2.15
CA ALA A 51 4.08 -1.27 2.15
C ALA A 51 4.70 -0.74 3.46
N PRO A 52 5.82 -0.02 3.43
CA PRO A 52 6.54 0.39 4.64
C PRO A 52 5.69 1.24 5.60
N TYR A 53 4.64 1.89 5.11
CA TYR A 53 3.73 2.74 5.88
C TYR A 53 2.51 2.00 6.44
N ARG A 54 2.34 0.70 6.14
CA ARG A 54 1.18 -0.11 6.55
C ARG A 54 1.60 -1.17 7.55
N THR A 55 0.75 -1.42 8.54
CA THR A 55 0.87 -2.52 9.49
C THR A 55 -0.45 -3.29 9.59
N GLU A 56 -0.37 -4.60 9.55
CA GLU A 56 -1.50 -5.48 9.86
C GLU A 56 -1.32 -5.99 11.29
N LEU A 57 -2.34 -5.76 12.13
CA LEU A 57 -2.39 -6.29 13.48
C LEU A 57 -3.49 -7.33 13.59
N THR A 58 -3.14 -8.49 14.10
CA THR A 58 -4.10 -9.52 14.50
C THR A 58 -4.24 -9.51 16.01
N ILE A 59 -5.45 -9.21 16.50
CA ILE A 59 -5.74 -9.07 17.92
C ILE A 59 -6.55 -10.29 18.35
N GLN A 60 -6.05 -11.00 19.34
CA GLN A 60 -6.78 -12.11 19.96
C GLN A 60 -7.52 -11.62 21.19
N ARG A 61 -8.84 -11.85 21.20
CA ARG A 61 -9.69 -11.50 22.33
C ARG A 61 -9.52 -12.51 23.46
N LYS A 62 -9.43 -12.03 24.69
CA LYS A 62 -9.44 -12.88 25.89
C LYS A 62 -10.81 -13.52 26.08
N LEU A 63 -10.85 -14.84 26.13
CA LEU A 63 -12.06 -15.61 26.44
C LEU A 63 -12.06 -15.98 27.91
N THR A 64 -12.92 -15.34 28.72
CA THR A 64 -13.03 -15.64 30.14
C THR A 64 -14.29 -16.50 30.35
N LYS A 65 -14.12 -17.74 30.84
CA LYS A 65 -15.26 -18.61 31.22
C LYS A 65 -15.98 -18.02 32.44
N GLY A 66 -17.28 -17.76 32.31
CA GLY A 66 -18.15 -17.43 33.44
C GLY A 66 -18.25 -15.94 33.81
N SER A 67 -17.62 -15.02 33.14
CA SER A 67 -17.76 -13.57 33.33
C SER A 67 -18.39 -12.90 32.11
N TYR A 68 -19.10 -11.80 32.32
CA TYR A 68 -19.63 -10.95 31.25
C TYR A 68 -18.45 -10.38 30.45
N SER A 69 -18.07 -11.09 29.40
CA SER A 69 -17.04 -10.59 28.48
C SER A 69 -17.71 -9.71 27.45
N PRO A 70 -17.23 -8.47 27.19
CA PRO A 70 -17.80 -7.60 26.18
C PRO A 70 -17.87 -8.32 24.83
N SER A 71 -18.91 -8.06 24.06
CA SER A 71 -19.03 -8.65 22.73
C SER A 71 -17.83 -8.25 21.86
N THR A 72 -17.52 -9.02 20.83
CA THR A 72 -16.43 -8.67 19.92
C THR A 72 -16.67 -7.32 19.26
N GLU A 73 -17.93 -7.02 18.95
CA GLU A 73 -18.33 -5.72 18.38
C GLU A 73 -18.08 -4.56 19.35
N SER A 74 -18.40 -4.74 20.65
CA SER A 74 -18.14 -3.69 21.64
C SER A 74 -16.65 -3.47 21.88
N LEU A 75 -15.84 -4.52 21.85
CA LEU A 75 -14.38 -4.40 21.91
C LEU A 75 -13.81 -3.68 20.68
N MET A 76 -14.29 -4.01 19.49
CA MET A 76 -13.88 -3.32 18.27
C MET A 76 -14.22 -1.84 18.30
N GLN A 77 -15.40 -1.49 18.83
CA GLN A 77 -15.85 -0.11 18.91
C GLN A 77 -15.05 0.68 19.95
N SER A 78 -14.79 0.11 21.15
CA SER A 78 -13.95 0.77 22.17
C SER A 78 -12.53 0.99 21.68
N LEU A 79 -11.89 -0.05 21.12
CA LEU A 79 -10.54 0.07 20.57
C LEU A 79 -10.46 1.10 19.43
N ARG A 80 -11.47 1.19 18.56
CA ARG A 80 -11.50 2.19 17.50
C ARG A 80 -11.54 3.60 18.07
N THR A 81 -12.44 3.89 18.99
CA THR A 81 -12.57 5.20 19.63
C THR A 81 -11.29 5.59 20.36
N GLU A 82 -10.75 4.70 21.20
CA GLU A 82 -9.52 4.94 21.97
C GLU A 82 -8.30 5.19 21.08
N LEU A 83 -8.16 4.41 20.02
CA LEU A 83 -7.03 4.54 19.11
C LEU A 83 -7.13 5.80 18.25
N GLN A 84 -8.32 6.20 17.80
CA GLN A 84 -8.53 7.44 17.05
C GLN A 84 -8.25 8.68 17.89
N GLU A 85 -8.67 8.67 19.16
CA GLU A 85 -8.41 9.77 20.10
C GLU A 85 -6.92 9.89 20.45
N ARG A 86 -6.27 8.75 20.68
CA ARG A 86 -4.87 8.72 21.15
C ARG A 86 -3.83 8.90 20.05
N PHE A 87 -4.17 8.47 18.83
CA PHE A 87 -3.27 8.51 17.67
C PHE A 87 -3.92 9.27 16.50
N PRO A 88 -4.16 10.57 16.65
CA PRO A 88 -4.73 11.38 15.58
C PRO A 88 -3.78 11.39 14.38
N GLY A 89 -4.30 11.16 13.19
CA GLY A 89 -3.51 11.08 11.94
C GLY A 89 -3.12 9.67 11.52
N LEU A 90 -3.47 8.63 12.29
CA LEU A 90 -3.42 7.25 11.82
C LEU A 90 -4.76 6.85 11.18
N HIS A 91 -4.68 6.25 10.02
CA HIS A 91 -5.83 5.56 9.45
C HIS A 91 -5.95 4.16 10.05
N ILE A 92 -7.00 3.94 10.82
CA ILE A 92 -7.21 2.70 11.56
C ILE A 92 -8.47 2.02 11.02
N SER A 93 -8.31 0.82 10.47
CA SER A 93 -9.41 -0.05 10.08
C SER A 93 -9.40 -1.31 10.95
N ILE A 94 -10.52 -1.60 11.61
CA ILE A 94 -10.69 -2.78 12.47
C ILE A 94 -11.81 -3.63 11.90
N ALA A 95 -11.50 -4.86 11.52
CA ALA A 95 -12.44 -5.82 10.97
C ALA A 95 -12.30 -7.18 11.66
N LEU A 96 -13.36 -7.98 11.62
CA LEU A 96 -13.30 -9.37 12.08
C LEU A 96 -12.48 -10.20 11.10
N LEU A 97 -11.54 -10.99 11.62
CA LEU A 97 -10.84 -11.97 10.82
C LEU A 97 -11.82 -13.12 10.48
N GLY A 98 -12.17 -13.25 9.21
CA GLY A 98 -13.05 -14.31 8.69
C GLY A 98 -12.28 -15.29 7.84
N LEU A 99 -12.76 -16.54 7.78
CA LEU A 99 -12.23 -17.59 6.90
C LEU A 99 -12.45 -17.29 5.40
N VAL A 100 -13.38 -16.39 5.10
CA VAL A 100 -13.68 -15.94 3.74
C VAL A 100 -13.35 -14.46 3.68
N PRO A 101 -12.54 -14.00 2.71
CA PRO A 101 -12.34 -12.59 2.48
C PRO A 101 -13.71 -11.93 2.26
N ARG A 102 -14.11 -11.03 3.14
CA ARG A 102 -15.29 -10.20 2.87
C ARG A 102 -14.88 -9.17 1.83
N SER A 103 -15.54 -9.19 0.69
CA SER A 103 -15.53 -8.02 -0.20
C SER A 103 -16.00 -6.81 0.61
N ALA A 104 -15.45 -5.63 0.33
CA ALA A 104 -15.89 -4.40 0.97
C ALA A 104 -17.43 -4.30 0.84
N PRO A 105 -18.15 -3.90 1.91
CA PRO A 105 -19.61 -3.83 1.87
C PRO A 105 -20.16 -2.94 0.76
N VAL A 106 -19.37 -1.96 0.34
CA VAL A 106 -19.65 -1.10 -0.82
C VAL A 106 -18.46 -1.20 -1.75
N GLU A 107 -18.66 -1.78 -2.92
CA GLU A 107 -17.65 -1.88 -3.96
C GLU A 107 -18.25 -1.40 -5.29
N LEU A 108 -17.59 -0.42 -5.88
CA LEU A 108 -18.03 0.25 -7.10
C LEU A 108 -16.85 0.41 -8.05
N THR A 109 -16.95 -0.16 -9.25
CA THR A 109 -15.92 -0.01 -10.28
C THR A 109 -16.40 0.98 -11.35
N LEU A 110 -15.59 2.01 -11.59
CA LEU A 110 -15.75 2.95 -12.70
C LEU A 110 -14.79 2.56 -13.82
N SER A 111 -15.25 2.63 -15.07
CA SER A 111 -14.40 2.39 -16.25
C SER A 111 -14.61 3.47 -17.30
N SER A 112 -13.54 3.83 -18.02
CA SER A 112 -13.55 4.81 -19.10
C SER A 112 -12.31 4.68 -19.98
N SER A 113 -12.45 4.97 -21.27
CA SER A 113 -11.31 5.11 -22.17
C SER A 113 -10.47 6.36 -21.88
N ASN A 114 -11.06 7.38 -21.25
CA ASN A 114 -10.39 8.62 -20.85
C ASN A 114 -9.93 8.53 -19.38
N THR A 115 -8.65 8.26 -19.17
CA THR A 115 -8.06 8.09 -17.83
C THR A 115 -8.14 9.35 -16.98
N GLY A 116 -8.00 10.54 -17.58
CA GLY A 116 -8.10 11.82 -16.87
C GLY A 116 -9.52 12.10 -16.37
N LEU A 117 -10.54 11.78 -17.19
CA LEU A 117 -11.94 11.89 -16.80
C LEU A 117 -12.27 10.88 -15.69
N LEU A 118 -11.79 9.64 -15.86
CA LEU A 118 -11.97 8.56 -14.89
C LEU A 118 -11.42 8.94 -13.51
N SER A 119 -10.17 9.42 -13.44
CA SER A 119 -9.54 9.80 -12.19
C SER A 119 -10.27 10.95 -11.47
N ARG A 120 -10.68 11.99 -12.22
CA ARG A 120 -11.44 13.10 -11.65
C ARG A 120 -12.81 12.66 -11.13
N THR A 121 -13.48 11.77 -11.87
CA THR A 121 -14.78 11.24 -11.46
C THR A 121 -14.66 10.37 -10.23
N ALA A 122 -13.66 9.50 -10.17
CA ALA A 122 -13.39 8.67 -9.00
C ALA A 122 -13.08 9.52 -7.75
N ALA A 123 -12.24 10.55 -7.88
CA ALA A 123 -11.92 11.46 -6.77
C ALA A 123 -13.16 12.22 -6.26
N ARG A 124 -14.00 12.73 -7.17
CA ARG A 124 -15.26 13.40 -6.81
C ARG A 124 -16.20 12.45 -6.07
N LEU A 125 -16.36 11.23 -6.59
CA LEU A 125 -17.25 10.24 -5.99
C LEU A 125 -16.70 9.74 -4.64
N LYS A 126 -15.39 9.58 -4.50
CA LYS A 126 -14.77 9.28 -3.20
C LYS A 126 -15.15 10.33 -2.16
N THR A 127 -14.96 11.61 -2.47
CA THR A 127 -15.33 12.71 -1.54
C THR A 127 -16.80 12.68 -1.19
N ALA A 128 -17.67 12.39 -2.16
CA ALA A 128 -19.10 12.29 -1.90
C ALA A 128 -19.46 11.11 -0.98
N ILE A 129 -18.88 9.95 -1.21
CA ILE A 129 -19.10 8.76 -0.37
C ILE A 129 -18.58 8.99 1.05
N ASP A 130 -17.44 9.68 1.22
CA ASP A 130 -16.88 10.03 2.53
C ASP A 130 -17.84 10.89 3.38
N THR A 131 -18.79 11.60 2.75
CA THR A 131 -19.80 12.41 3.46
C THR A 131 -21.06 11.61 3.86
N ILE A 132 -21.22 10.38 3.37
CA ILE A 132 -22.38 9.54 3.67
C ILE A 132 -22.25 9.00 5.09
N PRO A 133 -23.24 9.24 5.98
CA PRO A 133 -23.18 8.71 7.33
C PRO A 133 -23.07 7.19 7.35
N GLY A 134 -22.07 6.67 8.05
CA GLY A 134 -21.79 5.24 8.13
C GLY A 134 -20.96 4.65 7.00
N ALA A 135 -20.56 5.44 6.00
CA ALA A 135 -19.47 5.06 5.12
C ALA A 135 -18.14 5.36 5.82
N ASP A 136 -17.25 4.38 5.90
CA ASP A 136 -15.94 4.49 6.55
C ASP A 136 -14.84 3.94 5.64
N GLY A 137 -13.65 4.52 5.74
CA GLY A 137 -12.49 4.01 5.04
C GLY A 137 -12.61 3.99 3.51
N VAL A 138 -13.24 5.01 2.92
CA VAL A 138 -13.43 5.09 1.46
C VAL A 138 -12.09 5.16 0.75
N ARG A 139 -11.82 4.18 -0.12
CA ARG A 139 -10.57 4.03 -0.85
C ARG A 139 -10.81 3.90 -2.35
N THR A 140 -9.80 4.26 -3.12
CA THR A 140 -9.77 4.00 -4.56
C THR A 140 -8.59 3.08 -4.88
N SER A 141 -8.73 2.19 -5.85
CA SER A 141 -7.65 1.30 -6.29
C SER A 141 -6.46 2.07 -6.87
N THR A 142 -6.68 3.29 -7.33
CA THR A 142 -5.65 4.21 -7.83
C THR A 142 -5.17 5.21 -6.78
N GLU A 143 -5.37 4.94 -5.49
CA GLU A 143 -4.78 5.79 -4.47
C GLU A 143 -3.30 5.97 -4.74
N ILE A 144 -2.86 7.23 -4.63
CA ILE A 144 -1.49 7.65 -4.91
C ILE A 144 -0.54 6.65 -4.27
N GLY A 145 0.23 5.97 -5.10
CA GLY A 145 1.20 4.97 -4.66
C GLY A 145 2.26 5.55 -3.73
N SER A 146 3.11 4.71 -3.23
CA SER A 146 4.28 5.17 -2.47
C SER A 146 5.10 6.15 -3.30
N PRO A 147 5.70 7.17 -2.68
CA PRO A 147 6.66 8.02 -3.38
C PRO A 147 7.78 7.15 -3.94
N GLU A 148 8.18 7.42 -5.15
CA GLU A 148 9.23 6.69 -5.83
C GLU A 148 10.28 7.65 -6.41
N PHE A 149 11.49 7.14 -6.59
CA PHE A 149 12.51 7.79 -7.37
C PHE A 149 12.42 7.33 -8.82
N GLN A 150 12.17 8.28 -9.71
CA GLN A 150 12.20 8.05 -11.15
C GLN A 150 13.55 8.47 -11.71
N LEU A 151 14.25 7.53 -12.33
CA LEU A 151 15.52 7.81 -13.00
C LEU A 151 15.23 8.18 -14.45
N VAL A 152 15.52 9.41 -14.80
CA VAL A 152 15.34 9.93 -16.15
C VAL A 152 16.71 10.01 -16.83
N PRO A 153 17.07 9.03 -17.69
CA PRO A 153 18.38 9.00 -18.31
C PRO A 153 18.53 10.03 -19.44
N ASN A 154 19.69 10.65 -19.53
CA ASN A 154 20.09 11.48 -20.66
C ASN A 154 20.74 10.59 -21.73
N GLN A 155 20.01 10.31 -22.80
CA GLN A 155 20.41 9.37 -23.84
C GLN A 155 21.71 9.82 -24.57
N ASP A 156 21.90 11.12 -24.78
CA ASP A 156 23.08 11.65 -25.47
C ASP A 156 24.36 11.47 -24.62
N VAL A 157 24.23 11.64 -23.30
CA VAL A 157 25.34 11.42 -22.37
C VAL A 157 25.66 9.93 -22.27
N MET A 158 24.63 9.09 -22.12
CA MET A 158 24.79 7.65 -22.05
C MET A 158 25.48 7.09 -23.31
N GLN A 159 25.09 7.56 -24.49
CA GLN A 159 25.69 7.13 -25.74
C GLN A 159 27.19 7.48 -25.78
N ARG A 160 27.58 8.68 -25.33
CA ARG A 160 29.00 9.09 -25.25
C ARG A 160 29.80 8.25 -24.24
N LEU A 161 29.17 7.83 -23.15
CA LEU A 161 29.78 6.97 -22.13
C LEU A 161 29.76 5.48 -22.51
N GLY A 162 29.14 5.10 -23.63
CA GLY A 162 29.00 3.70 -24.04
C GLY A 162 28.12 2.88 -23.12
N ILE A 163 27.13 3.51 -22.46
CA ILE A 163 26.21 2.87 -21.51
C ILE A 163 24.83 2.75 -22.17
N SER A 164 24.28 1.54 -22.23
CA SER A 164 22.90 1.33 -22.66
C SER A 164 21.93 1.34 -21.46
N ASN A 165 20.65 1.67 -21.70
CA ASN A 165 19.61 1.61 -20.66
C ASN A 165 19.49 0.23 -20.01
N ALA A 166 19.59 -0.84 -20.82
CA ALA A 166 19.53 -2.22 -20.32
C ALA A 166 20.70 -2.51 -19.38
N TRP A 167 21.91 -2.06 -19.75
CA TRP A 167 23.11 -2.27 -18.95
C TRP A 167 23.07 -1.50 -17.63
N ALA A 168 22.74 -0.20 -17.67
CA ALA A 168 22.57 0.62 -16.46
C ALA A 168 21.49 0.05 -15.54
N GLY A 169 20.34 -0.32 -16.09
CA GLY A 169 19.24 -0.90 -15.32
C GLY A 169 19.58 -2.24 -14.66
N ALA A 170 20.38 -3.10 -15.33
CA ALA A 170 20.86 -4.36 -14.75
C ALA A 170 21.78 -4.12 -13.55
N GLN A 171 22.74 -3.18 -13.67
CA GLN A 171 23.65 -2.87 -12.57
C GLN A 171 22.93 -2.19 -11.40
N LEU A 172 22.00 -1.28 -11.67
CA LEU A 172 21.18 -0.66 -10.63
C LEU A 172 20.34 -1.69 -9.88
N ARG A 173 19.69 -2.61 -10.60
CA ARG A 173 18.95 -3.69 -9.96
C ARG A 173 19.86 -4.54 -9.08
N GLN A 174 21.05 -4.91 -9.57
CA GLN A 174 22.00 -5.67 -8.78
C GLN A 174 22.46 -4.91 -7.53
N ALA A 175 22.72 -3.61 -7.63
CA ALA A 175 23.13 -2.79 -6.50
C ALA A 175 21.99 -2.63 -5.45
N LEU A 176 20.76 -2.38 -5.90
CA LEU A 176 19.64 -2.06 -5.00
C LEU A 176 18.94 -3.30 -4.45
N THR A 177 18.67 -4.30 -5.29
CA THR A 177 17.95 -5.52 -4.87
C THR A 177 18.87 -6.70 -4.58
N GLY A 178 20.11 -6.64 -5.07
CA GLY A 178 21.09 -7.68 -4.95
C GLY A 178 20.99 -8.74 -6.05
N ASN A 179 21.99 -9.62 -6.05
CA ASN A 179 22.05 -10.84 -6.85
C ASN A 179 22.08 -12.03 -5.90
N ASP A 180 21.21 -13.01 -6.10
CA ASP A 180 21.10 -14.25 -5.32
C ASP A 180 21.31 -15.52 -6.17
N ASP A 181 21.92 -15.38 -7.34
CA ASP A 181 22.21 -16.50 -8.25
C ASP A 181 23.30 -17.45 -7.70
N ALA A 182 24.17 -16.92 -6.84
CA ALA A 182 25.25 -17.70 -6.24
C ALA A 182 24.74 -18.62 -5.13
N ARG A 183 25.27 -19.84 -5.10
CA ARG A 183 25.00 -20.81 -4.04
C ARG A 183 26.31 -21.26 -3.41
N PHE A 184 26.27 -21.51 -2.13
CA PHE A 184 27.32 -22.17 -1.39
C PHE A 184 26.79 -23.54 -0.96
N ASP A 185 27.44 -24.60 -1.47
CA ASP A 185 27.07 -25.97 -1.13
C ASP A 185 28.04 -26.47 -0.05
N ASP A 186 27.47 -26.80 1.11
CA ASP A 186 28.16 -27.51 2.18
C ASP A 186 27.73 -28.99 2.15
N ALA A 187 28.42 -29.85 2.90
CA ALA A 187 28.21 -31.30 2.84
C ALA A 187 26.74 -31.74 2.99
N ASP A 188 25.97 -31.02 3.78
CA ASP A 188 24.57 -31.37 4.15
C ASP A 188 23.52 -30.39 3.63
N ALA A 189 23.90 -29.23 3.09
CA ALA A 189 22.94 -28.20 2.68
C ALA A 189 23.49 -27.23 1.62
N SER A 190 22.59 -26.70 0.79
CA SER A 190 22.89 -25.65 -0.19
C SER A 190 22.33 -24.32 0.31
N TYR A 191 23.21 -23.36 0.48
CA TYR A 191 22.87 -22.00 0.97
C TYR A 191 22.87 -21.02 -0.19
N ARG A 192 21.84 -20.16 -0.25
CA ARG A 192 21.79 -19.09 -1.23
C ARG A 192 22.65 -17.92 -0.75
N VAL A 193 23.59 -17.47 -1.56
CA VAL A 193 24.44 -16.30 -1.29
C VAL A 193 23.82 -15.09 -1.98
N ARG A 194 23.44 -14.09 -1.21
CA ARG A 194 22.92 -12.83 -1.73
C ARG A 194 23.97 -11.73 -1.58
N VAL A 195 24.33 -11.12 -2.71
CA VAL A 195 25.27 -10.00 -2.76
C VAL A 195 24.50 -8.73 -3.12
N TYR A 196 24.57 -7.73 -2.28
CA TYR A 196 23.91 -6.43 -2.50
C TYR A 196 24.76 -5.30 -1.95
N LEU A 197 24.46 -4.06 -2.38
CA LEU A 197 25.14 -2.90 -1.86
C LEU A 197 24.76 -2.68 -0.38
N ASP A 198 25.74 -2.28 0.42
CA ASP A 198 25.49 -1.94 1.82
C ASP A 198 24.41 -0.86 1.96
N GLU A 199 23.67 -0.93 3.06
CA GLU A 199 22.55 -0.02 3.29
C GLU A 199 22.99 1.45 3.32
N SER A 200 24.19 1.73 3.83
CA SER A 200 24.76 3.08 3.87
C SER A 200 24.92 3.74 2.51
N GLY A 201 25.09 2.95 1.44
CA GLY A 201 25.25 3.44 0.07
C GLY A 201 23.95 3.60 -0.72
N ARG A 202 22.77 3.45 -0.10
CA ARG A 202 21.46 3.51 -0.77
C ARG A 202 20.33 4.12 0.07
N ARG A 203 20.69 4.97 1.05
CA ARG A 203 19.70 5.58 1.97
C ARG A 203 19.10 6.86 1.45
N SER A 204 19.85 7.59 0.66
CA SER A 204 19.47 8.91 0.18
C SER A 204 19.51 8.99 -1.35
N GLU A 205 18.86 10.01 -1.90
CA GLU A 205 18.94 10.35 -3.32
C GLU A 205 20.39 10.61 -3.73
N GLU A 206 21.17 11.25 -2.86
CA GLU A 206 22.58 11.55 -3.10
C GLU A 206 23.43 10.28 -3.20
N ASP A 207 23.18 9.28 -2.34
CA ASP A 207 23.84 7.99 -2.42
C ASP A 207 23.53 7.26 -3.72
N ILE A 208 22.26 7.28 -4.14
CA ILE A 208 21.83 6.70 -5.42
C ILE A 208 22.48 7.40 -6.60
N SER A 209 22.58 8.75 -6.57
CA SER A 209 23.21 9.55 -7.63
C SER A 209 24.70 9.22 -7.79
N ARG A 210 25.38 8.86 -6.71
CA ARG A 210 26.80 8.48 -6.69
C ARG A 210 27.07 7.02 -7.01
N LEU A 211 26.05 6.22 -7.29
CA LEU A 211 26.25 4.81 -7.61
C LEU A 211 27.16 4.64 -8.85
N PRO A 212 28.26 3.88 -8.73
CA PRO A 212 29.15 3.64 -9.85
C PRO A 212 28.50 2.67 -10.84
N ILE A 213 28.44 3.09 -12.09
CA ILE A 213 28.02 2.28 -13.24
C ILE A 213 29.24 2.05 -14.13
N VAL A 214 29.54 0.79 -14.36
CA VAL A 214 30.70 0.39 -15.18
C VAL A 214 30.22 0.10 -16.60
N ASN A 215 30.80 0.76 -17.61
CA ASN A 215 30.49 0.46 -19.00
C ASN A 215 31.17 -0.84 -19.48
N PRO A 216 30.80 -1.42 -20.64
CA PRO A 216 31.43 -2.63 -21.17
C PRO A 216 32.93 -2.52 -21.42
N MET A 217 33.49 -1.31 -21.48
CA MET A 217 34.92 -1.06 -21.64
C MET A 217 35.69 -0.95 -20.31
N GLY A 218 34.97 -1.13 -19.16
CA GLY A 218 35.55 -1.03 -17.83
C GLY A 218 35.68 0.39 -17.27
N GLN A 219 35.13 1.40 -17.94
CA GLN A 219 35.12 2.78 -17.42
C GLN A 219 33.98 2.96 -16.42
N VAL A 220 34.26 3.63 -15.32
CA VAL A 220 33.32 3.90 -14.24
C VAL A 220 32.76 5.31 -14.40
N SER A 221 31.45 5.45 -14.32
CA SER A 221 30.73 6.72 -14.29
C SER A 221 29.70 6.70 -13.18
N GLU A 222 29.51 7.82 -12.48
CA GLU A 222 28.46 7.94 -11.50
C GLU A 222 27.09 8.07 -12.18
N LEU A 223 26.05 7.50 -11.59
CA LEU A 223 24.67 7.52 -12.12
C LEU A 223 24.20 8.96 -12.40
N GLY A 224 24.45 9.90 -11.48
CA GLY A 224 24.08 11.31 -11.62
C GLY A 224 24.73 12.05 -12.78
N GLN A 225 25.78 11.51 -13.40
CA GLN A 225 26.40 12.13 -14.59
C GLN A 225 25.53 11.98 -15.84
N PHE A 226 24.69 10.95 -15.88
CA PHE A 226 23.88 10.66 -17.07
C PHE A 226 22.40 10.41 -16.77
N ALA A 227 21.97 10.44 -15.52
CA ALA A 227 20.58 10.31 -15.14
C ALA A 227 20.17 11.33 -14.08
N GLU A 228 18.99 11.92 -14.24
CA GLU A 228 18.36 12.80 -13.26
C GLU A 228 17.42 11.97 -12.38
N ILE A 229 17.48 12.19 -11.07
CA ILE A 229 16.55 11.56 -10.12
C ILE A 229 15.40 12.54 -9.93
N ARG A 230 14.19 12.09 -10.20
CA ARG A 230 12.95 12.84 -9.96
C ARG A 230 12.09 12.13 -8.94
N HIS A 231 11.47 12.90 -8.06
CA HIS A 231 10.44 12.40 -7.18
C HIS A 231 9.15 12.21 -7.98
N GLY A 232 8.64 11.00 -7.99
CA GLY A 232 7.40 10.63 -8.66
C GLY A 232 6.42 9.99 -7.69
N GLN A 233 5.18 9.87 -8.15
CA GLN A 233 4.14 9.08 -7.51
C GLN A 233 3.53 8.23 -8.59
N VAL A 234 3.56 6.92 -8.40
CA VAL A 234 2.94 5.98 -9.35
C VAL A 234 1.69 5.39 -8.72
N PRO A 235 0.58 5.28 -9.46
CA PRO A 235 -0.58 4.54 -8.99
C PRO A 235 -0.16 3.14 -8.57
N ALA A 236 -0.58 2.71 -7.39
CA ALA A 236 -0.19 1.41 -6.85
C ALA A 236 -0.69 0.24 -7.73
N VAL A 237 -1.83 0.42 -8.37
CA VAL A 237 -2.47 -0.59 -9.23
C VAL A 237 -3.09 0.08 -10.45
N LEU A 238 -2.89 -0.52 -11.62
CA LEU A 238 -3.58 -0.17 -12.85
C LEU A 238 -4.58 -1.28 -13.16
N GLU A 239 -5.85 -1.00 -12.90
CA GLU A 239 -6.94 -1.93 -13.18
C GLU A 239 -7.50 -1.72 -14.58
N ARG A 240 -7.99 -2.81 -15.16
CA ARG A 240 -8.75 -2.78 -16.40
C ARG A 240 -9.96 -3.68 -16.29
N ARG A 241 -11.10 -3.18 -16.76
CA ARG A 241 -12.32 -3.93 -16.92
C ARG A 241 -12.76 -3.83 -18.38
N ASP A 242 -13.04 -4.96 -19.00
CA ASP A 242 -13.43 -5.03 -20.41
C ASP A 242 -12.44 -4.29 -21.36
N ARG A 243 -11.13 -4.43 -21.06
CA ARG A 243 -10.01 -3.78 -21.77
C ARG A 243 -9.95 -2.25 -21.59
N GLN A 244 -10.85 -1.63 -20.85
CA GLN A 244 -10.80 -0.21 -20.52
C GLN A 244 -10.14 0.02 -19.15
N PRO A 245 -9.41 1.13 -18.96
CA PRO A 245 -8.96 1.54 -17.65
C PRO A 245 -10.10 1.59 -16.65
N ALA A 246 -9.89 1.08 -15.47
CA ALA A 246 -10.89 1.02 -14.41
C ALA A 246 -10.31 1.51 -13.07
N ILE A 247 -11.17 2.05 -12.23
CA ILE A 247 -10.88 2.44 -10.86
C ILE A 247 -11.98 1.88 -9.98
N THR A 248 -11.59 1.08 -8.99
CA THR A 248 -12.52 0.53 -7.99
C THR A 248 -12.51 1.42 -6.75
N LEU A 249 -13.70 1.82 -6.31
CA LEU A 249 -13.93 2.47 -5.04
C LEU A 249 -14.48 1.43 -4.06
N THR A 250 -13.93 1.41 -2.86
CA THR A 250 -14.39 0.54 -1.77
C THR A 250 -14.67 1.36 -0.53
N ALA A 251 -15.71 1.01 0.21
CA ALA A 251 -16.01 1.61 1.50
C ALA A 251 -16.53 0.54 2.47
N GLU A 252 -16.24 0.71 3.75
CA GLU A 252 -16.80 -0.10 4.82
C GLU A 252 -18.07 0.54 5.37
N ALA A 253 -19.01 -0.28 5.84
CA ALA A 253 -20.21 0.21 6.54
C ALA A 253 -20.00 0.14 8.04
N LEU A 254 -20.12 1.29 8.73
CA LEU A 254 -19.92 1.42 10.15
C LEU A 254 -21.21 1.87 10.85
N GLY A 255 -21.62 1.10 11.87
CA GLY A 255 -22.76 1.45 12.72
C GLY A 255 -24.13 1.32 12.04
N ARG A 256 -24.19 0.89 10.77
CA ARG A 256 -25.45 0.67 10.04
C ARG A 256 -25.28 -0.43 8.98
N PRO A 257 -26.39 -1.02 8.49
CA PRO A 257 -26.33 -2.08 7.48
C PRO A 257 -25.64 -1.60 6.18
N SER A 258 -24.80 -2.44 5.62
CA SER A 258 -24.07 -2.14 4.38
C SER A 258 -24.99 -1.83 3.19
N GLY A 259 -26.15 -2.50 3.10
CA GLY A 259 -27.16 -2.22 2.10
C GLY A 259 -27.67 -0.77 2.15
N SER A 260 -27.88 -0.22 3.36
CA SER A 260 -28.34 1.15 3.51
C SER A 260 -27.29 2.17 3.04
N VAL A 261 -26.01 1.91 3.26
CA VAL A 261 -24.92 2.75 2.76
C VAL A 261 -24.86 2.65 1.24
N ALA A 262 -24.95 1.44 0.70
CA ALA A 262 -24.97 1.20 -0.73
C ALA A 262 -26.14 1.92 -1.43
N ASP A 263 -27.34 1.86 -0.85
CA ASP A 263 -28.53 2.54 -1.37
C ASP A 263 -28.34 4.06 -1.42
N GLU A 264 -27.71 4.65 -0.40
CA GLU A 264 -27.42 6.10 -0.40
C GLU A 264 -26.34 6.48 -1.44
N VAL A 265 -25.33 5.63 -1.64
CA VAL A 265 -24.35 5.83 -2.75
C VAL A 265 -25.06 5.81 -4.10
N VAL A 266 -25.97 4.85 -4.30
CA VAL A 266 -26.77 4.77 -5.54
C VAL A 266 -27.66 5.98 -5.71
N ALA A 267 -28.32 6.44 -4.64
CA ALA A 267 -29.15 7.64 -4.66
C ALA A 267 -28.33 8.88 -5.02
N HIS A 268 -27.15 9.05 -4.42
CA HIS A 268 -26.24 10.15 -4.75
C HIS A 268 -25.84 10.14 -6.24
N ILE A 269 -25.52 8.97 -6.80
CA ILE A 269 -25.15 8.86 -8.23
C ILE A 269 -26.34 9.17 -9.14
N ARG A 270 -27.58 8.86 -8.74
CA ARG A 270 -28.79 9.23 -9.48
C ARG A 270 -29.04 10.73 -9.49
N GLU A 271 -28.81 11.40 -8.36
CA GLU A 271 -28.94 12.85 -8.24
C GLU A 271 -27.80 13.59 -8.98
N HIS A 272 -26.62 13.00 -9.02
CA HIS A 272 -25.43 13.56 -9.64
C HIS A 272 -24.87 12.58 -10.69
N PRO A 273 -25.48 12.51 -11.88
CA PRO A 273 -25.09 11.53 -12.90
C PRO A 273 -23.59 11.58 -13.26
N LEU A 274 -23.06 10.42 -13.55
CA LEU A 274 -21.69 10.30 -14.04
C LEU A 274 -21.54 11.00 -15.38
N PRO A 275 -20.33 11.57 -15.67
CA PRO A 275 -20.04 12.16 -16.97
C PRO A 275 -20.18 11.15 -18.10
N GLU A 276 -20.58 11.63 -19.28
CA GLU A 276 -20.62 10.81 -20.48
C GLU A 276 -19.26 10.15 -20.76
N GLY A 277 -19.27 8.87 -21.09
CA GLY A 277 -18.04 8.07 -21.31
C GLY A 277 -17.46 7.41 -20.04
N VAL A 278 -18.06 7.59 -18.86
CA VAL A 278 -17.75 6.82 -17.66
C VAL A 278 -18.86 5.80 -17.41
N GLN A 279 -18.49 4.53 -17.37
CA GLN A 279 -19.39 3.43 -17.03
C GLN A 279 -19.20 3.03 -15.58
N MET A 280 -20.27 2.61 -14.95
CA MET A 280 -20.28 2.16 -13.56
C MET A 280 -20.70 0.69 -13.50
N HIS A 281 -19.98 -0.07 -12.69
CA HIS A 281 -20.29 -1.46 -12.39
C HIS A 281 -20.36 -1.62 -10.87
N TRP A 282 -21.44 -2.17 -10.38
CA TRP A 282 -21.69 -2.38 -8.96
C TRP A 282 -21.31 -3.79 -8.56
N GLY A 283 -20.46 -3.92 -7.53
CA GLY A 283 -20.02 -5.21 -7.00
C GLY A 283 -19.09 -5.99 -7.92
N SER A 284 -18.60 -7.10 -7.46
CA SER A 284 -17.84 -8.12 -8.20
C SER A 284 -18.76 -9.23 -8.67
#